data_066921bf6ad70dbd90824d8690ce3d36
#
_entry.id   066921bf6ad70dbd90824d8690ce3d36
#
_cell.length_a   1.000
_cell.length_b   1.000
_cell.length_c   1.000
_cell.angle_alpha   90.00
_cell.angle_beta   90.00
_cell.angle_gamma   90.00
#
_symmetry.space_group_name_H-M   'P 1'
#
loop_
_entity.id
_entity.type
_entity.pdbx_description
1 polymer ?
#
loop_
_entity_poly.entity_id
_entity_poly.type
_entity_poly.pdbx_seq_one_letter_code
_entity_poly.pdbx_strand_id
1 'polypeptide(L)'
;WDYPLIDYQGWVIKGSKDHYKFQSNLREDKDVLKEFKNNKNTGIISYLLFENDKIVIDVSDIPKKISSGHNIIDGLLPSHSMGKSLVSYVTGHAICEGYIDSINVKLNDWPLIQNTLYEDAVLLDLLNMKGGDQKWVGERRNVGSDNRIKGGKPEENVSVIGLEKVMSKYLKGTEKSKLIYNYSALTTNVIMNYVKFKAGDDWHKLLHKVFNEHVKVKNSVEFQRSNRKYAKTNYVSARYSFYANRYDYLRIAKTMMEDWHNDTCAGKYLKTIYENRIKKKDNV
;
A
#
# COMPACT_ATOMS: atom_id res chain seq x y z
N TRP A 1 -15.61 16.45 0.00
CA TRP A 1 -14.83 16.03 -1.16
C TRP A 1 -15.51 14.81 -1.73
N ASP A 2 -16.51 15.03 -2.59
CA ASP A 2 -17.11 13.97 -3.39
C ASP A 2 -16.12 13.59 -4.48
N TYR A 3 -15.24 12.60 -4.19
CA TYR A 3 -14.65 11.85 -5.28
C TYR A 3 -15.77 11.04 -5.90
N PRO A 4 -16.10 11.24 -7.17
CA PRO A 4 -17.05 10.37 -7.83
C PRO A 4 -16.52 8.95 -7.68
N LEU A 5 -17.38 8.03 -7.24
CA LEU A 5 -17.16 6.59 -7.29
C LEU A 5 -17.06 6.18 -8.76
N ILE A 6 -15.95 6.53 -9.38
CA ILE A 6 -15.65 6.13 -10.73
C ILE A 6 -15.07 4.74 -10.59
N ASP A 7 -15.79 3.76 -11.08
CA ASP A 7 -15.42 2.45 -11.59
C ASP A 7 -13.90 2.09 -11.46
N TYR A 8 -13.41 2.08 -10.21
CA TYR A 8 -12.07 1.63 -9.88
C TYR A 8 -12.11 0.11 -9.74
N GLN A 9 -12.21 -0.57 -10.88
CA GLN A 9 -11.88 -1.98 -10.88
C GLN A 9 -10.41 -2.10 -10.54
N GLY A 10 -10.10 -2.64 -9.36
CA GLY A 10 -8.74 -2.89 -8.92
C GLY A 10 -8.16 -4.19 -9.46
N TRP A 11 -7.04 -4.55 -8.89
CA TRP A 11 -6.43 -5.86 -9.03
C TRP A 11 -7.03 -6.73 -7.93
N VAL A 12 -8.14 -7.43 -8.26
CA VAL A 12 -8.89 -8.24 -7.31
C VAL A 12 -8.22 -9.61 -7.17
N ILE A 13 -7.95 -9.98 -5.93
CA ILE A 13 -7.43 -11.31 -5.56
C ILE A 13 -8.54 -12.03 -4.81
N LYS A 14 -8.97 -13.17 -5.31
CA LYS A 14 -10.01 -13.99 -4.67
C LYS A 14 -9.52 -14.55 -3.35
N GLY A 15 -10.44 -14.74 -2.41
CA GLY A 15 -10.18 -15.41 -1.15
C GLY A 15 -9.78 -16.86 -1.33
N SER A 16 -9.02 -17.38 -0.38
CA SER A 16 -8.57 -18.76 -0.33
C SER A 16 -9.67 -19.69 0.20
N LYS A 17 -9.80 -20.87 -0.40
CA LYS A 17 -10.65 -21.93 0.14
C LYS A 17 -10.12 -22.44 1.49
N ASP A 18 -8.80 -22.44 1.66
CA ASP A 18 -8.09 -22.89 2.86
C ASP A 18 -7.67 -21.72 3.75
N HIS A 19 -8.53 -20.69 3.84
CA HIS A 19 -8.23 -19.52 4.65
C HIS A 19 -7.98 -19.87 6.12
N TYR A 20 -7.08 -19.11 6.76
CA TYR A 20 -6.83 -19.29 8.19
C TYR A 20 -8.09 -18.98 9.00
N LYS A 21 -8.49 -19.94 9.87
CA LYS A 21 -9.67 -19.84 10.73
C LYS A 21 -9.24 -19.40 12.13
N PHE A 22 -9.62 -18.19 12.51
CA PHE A 22 -9.36 -17.69 13.86
C PHE A 22 -10.21 -18.45 14.89
N GLN A 23 -9.57 -18.86 15.96
CA GLN A 23 -10.27 -19.22 17.20
C GLN A 23 -10.54 -17.94 18.00
N SER A 24 -11.56 -17.96 18.85
CA SER A 24 -11.91 -16.83 19.70
C SER A 24 -11.96 -17.24 21.18
N ASN A 25 -11.50 -16.35 22.05
CA ASN A 25 -11.66 -16.42 23.49
C ASN A 25 -11.97 -14.99 23.99
N LEU A 26 -13.19 -14.55 23.68
CA LEU A 26 -13.55 -13.14 23.83
C LEU A 26 -13.65 -12.75 25.30
N ARG A 27 -13.09 -11.57 25.60
CA ARG A 27 -13.24 -10.85 26.87
C ARG A 27 -13.69 -9.43 26.61
N GLU A 28 -14.39 -8.87 27.59
CA GLU A 28 -14.70 -7.44 27.57
C GLU A 28 -13.47 -6.62 27.97
N ASP A 29 -13.27 -5.50 27.27
CA ASP A 29 -12.32 -4.47 27.63
C ASP A 29 -13.07 -3.15 27.78
N LYS A 30 -13.17 -2.67 29.01
CA LYS A 30 -13.95 -1.47 29.35
C LYS A 30 -13.42 -0.22 28.69
N ASP A 31 -12.09 -0.12 28.51
CA ASP A 31 -11.46 1.04 27.88
C ASP A 31 -11.74 1.05 26.38
N VAL A 32 -11.62 -0.10 25.72
CA VAL A 32 -12.00 -0.25 24.31
C VAL A 32 -13.47 0.09 24.12
N LEU A 33 -14.38 -0.45 24.93
CA LEU A 33 -15.82 -0.16 24.84
C LEU A 33 -16.13 1.32 25.07
N LYS A 34 -15.43 1.99 25.99
CA LYS A 34 -15.55 3.43 26.22
C LYS A 34 -15.15 4.23 24.98
N GLU A 35 -14.04 3.88 24.33
CA GLU A 35 -13.59 4.51 23.08
C GLU A 35 -14.60 4.32 21.94
N PHE A 36 -15.21 3.13 21.83
CA PHE A 36 -16.28 2.90 20.85
C PHE A 36 -17.54 3.73 21.13
N LYS A 37 -17.94 3.87 22.40
CA LYS A 37 -19.07 4.76 22.77
C LYS A 37 -18.80 6.22 22.42
N ASN A 38 -17.52 6.61 22.36
CA ASN A 38 -17.05 7.94 22.00
C ASN A 38 -16.59 8.04 20.55
N ASN A 39 -17.09 7.15 19.67
CA ASN A 39 -16.60 7.01 18.29
C ASN A 39 -16.72 8.29 17.44
N LYS A 40 -17.66 9.19 17.76
CA LYS A 40 -17.78 10.49 17.09
C LYS A 40 -16.51 11.34 17.23
N ASN A 41 -15.78 11.21 18.34
CA ASN A 41 -14.55 11.94 18.63
C ASN A 41 -13.31 11.16 18.27
N THR A 42 -13.31 9.82 18.44
CA THR A 42 -12.14 8.95 18.18
C THR A 42 -12.07 8.45 16.75
N GLY A 43 -13.20 8.33 16.06
CA GLY A 43 -13.28 7.76 14.72
C GLY A 43 -13.01 6.25 14.67
N ILE A 44 -12.97 5.56 15.81
CA ILE A 44 -12.77 4.11 15.88
C ILE A 44 -14.02 3.40 15.37
N ILE A 45 -13.87 2.59 14.33
CA ILE A 45 -14.97 1.81 13.72
C ILE A 45 -14.76 0.30 13.84
N SER A 46 -13.57 -0.15 14.17
CA SER A 46 -13.25 -1.56 14.37
C SER A 46 -12.01 -1.72 15.25
N TYR A 47 -12.07 -2.65 16.16
CA TYR A 47 -10.95 -3.07 16.99
C TYR A 47 -10.91 -4.59 17.09
N LEU A 48 -9.76 -5.18 16.76
CA LEU A 48 -9.46 -6.59 16.91
C LEU A 48 -8.17 -6.73 17.71
N LEU A 49 -8.19 -7.53 18.76
CA LEU A 49 -6.99 -7.92 19.49
C LEU A 49 -6.78 -9.43 19.35
N PHE A 50 -5.58 -9.81 18.93
CA PHE A 50 -5.17 -11.19 18.73
C PHE A 50 -4.01 -11.50 19.67
N GLU A 51 -4.23 -12.45 20.57
CA GLU A 51 -3.28 -12.89 21.57
C GLU A 51 -3.29 -14.42 21.66
N ASN A 52 -2.13 -15.03 21.79
CA ASN A 52 -2.00 -16.48 21.97
C ASN A 52 -2.85 -17.29 20.97
N ASP A 53 -2.75 -16.94 19.70
CA ASP A 53 -3.47 -17.55 18.57
C ASP A 53 -5.00 -17.46 18.63
N LYS A 54 -5.55 -16.54 19.42
CA LYS A 54 -6.99 -16.32 19.55
C LYS A 54 -7.36 -14.86 19.41
N ILE A 55 -8.54 -14.59 18.86
CA ILE A 55 -9.15 -13.26 18.94
C ILE A 55 -9.72 -13.14 20.35
N VAL A 56 -9.23 -12.15 21.11
CA VAL A 56 -9.63 -11.91 22.49
C VAL A 56 -10.49 -10.67 22.65
N ILE A 57 -10.42 -9.71 21.73
CA ILE A 57 -11.35 -8.59 21.64
C ILE A 57 -11.79 -8.46 20.19
N ASP A 58 -13.08 -8.35 19.98
CA ASP A 58 -13.70 -8.22 18.67
C ASP A 58 -14.89 -7.25 18.76
N VAL A 59 -14.61 -5.98 18.49
CA VAL A 59 -15.63 -4.92 18.51
C VAL A 59 -15.64 -4.17 17.21
N SER A 60 -16.83 -3.90 16.68
CA SER A 60 -16.99 -3.12 15.46
C SER A 60 -18.31 -2.38 15.40
N ASP A 61 -18.25 -1.18 14.85
CA ASP A 61 -19.38 -0.34 14.47
C ASP A 61 -19.04 0.27 13.09
N ILE A 62 -19.11 -0.59 12.07
CA ILE A 62 -18.69 -0.22 10.72
C ILE A 62 -19.87 0.45 10.01
N PRO A 63 -19.79 1.77 9.75
CA PRO A 63 -20.85 2.48 9.05
C PRO A 63 -20.85 2.11 7.56
N LYS A 64 -21.99 2.32 6.89
CA LYS A 64 -22.08 2.13 5.43
C LYS A 64 -21.15 3.07 4.65
N LYS A 65 -20.80 4.22 5.23
CA LYS A 65 -19.92 5.23 4.64
C LYS A 65 -19.01 5.81 5.74
N ILE A 66 -17.71 5.88 5.49
CA ILE A 66 -16.77 6.54 6.39
C ILE A 66 -16.63 8.02 6.07
N SER A 67 -16.18 8.82 7.05
CA SER A 67 -16.06 10.28 6.95
C SER A 67 -15.19 10.78 5.78
N SER A 68 -14.31 9.95 5.26
CA SER A 68 -13.50 10.24 4.05
C SER A 68 -14.28 10.11 2.73
N GLY A 69 -15.59 9.86 2.77
CA GLY A 69 -16.43 9.73 1.57
C GLY A 69 -16.41 8.35 0.90
N HIS A 70 -15.59 7.41 1.41
CA HIS A 70 -15.52 6.06 0.85
C HIS A 70 -16.69 5.21 1.33
N ASN A 71 -17.40 4.58 0.38
CA ASN A 71 -18.38 3.55 0.73
C ASN A 71 -17.67 2.29 1.20
N ILE A 72 -18.21 1.69 2.25
CA ILE A 72 -17.80 0.36 2.68
C ILE A 72 -18.70 -0.64 1.98
N ILE A 73 -18.17 -1.30 0.96
CA ILE A 73 -18.87 -2.33 0.20
C ILE A 73 -18.42 -3.68 0.76
N ASP A 74 -19.35 -4.53 1.13
CA ASP A 74 -19.10 -5.89 1.63
C ASP A 74 -18.11 -5.96 2.81
N GLY A 75 -18.07 -4.92 3.65
CA GLY A 75 -17.16 -4.85 4.79
C GLY A 75 -15.69 -4.62 4.42
N LEU A 76 -15.39 -4.24 3.18
CA LEU A 76 -14.05 -3.90 2.74
C LEU A 76 -13.67 -2.50 3.22
N LEU A 77 -12.63 -2.43 4.02
CA LEU A 77 -12.08 -1.20 4.58
C LEU A 77 -10.86 -0.74 3.75
N PRO A 78 -10.74 0.55 3.46
CA PRO A 78 -9.57 1.08 2.78
C PRO A 78 -8.35 1.06 3.71
N SER A 79 -7.20 0.63 3.20
CA SER A 79 -5.94 0.61 3.95
C SER A 79 -5.38 2.00 4.27
N HIS A 80 -5.78 3.01 3.51
CA HIS A 80 -5.08 4.29 3.55
C HIS A 80 -3.55 4.10 3.49
N SER A 81 -2.79 4.77 4.32
CA SER A 81 -1.32 4.69 4.31
C SER A 81 -0.74 3.34 4.73
N MET A 82 -1.51 2.48 5.39
CA MET A 82 -1.10 1.10 5.67
C MET A 82 -0.85 0.30 4.38
N GLY A 83 -1.52 0.66 3.29
CA GLY A 83 -1.26 0.08 1.97
C GLY A 83 0.18 0.22 1.49
N LYS A 84 0.92 1.22 1.98
CA LYS A 84 2.36 1.38 1.68
C LYS A 84 3.19 0.23 2.27
N SER A 85 2.83 -0.24 3.47
CA SER A 85 3.46 -1.44 4.07
C SER A 85 3.11 -2.71 3.30
N LEU A 86 1.89 -2.80 2.75
CA LEU A 86 1.48 -3.92 1.91
C LEU A 86 2.24 -3.93 0.57
N VAL A 87 2.50 -2.77 -0.03
CA VAL A 87 3.37 -2.67 -1.20
C VAL A 87 4.77 -3.16 -0.88
N SER A 88 5.33 -2.78 0.28
CA SER A 88 6.61 -3.31 0.73
C SER A 88 6.58 -4.83 0.89
N TYR A 89 5.51 -5.38 1.47
CA TYR A 89 5.37 -6.83 1.63
C TYR A 89 5.31 -7.57 0.29
N VAL A 90 4.53 -7.06 -0.68
CA VAL A 90 4.51 -7.60 -2.06
C VAL A 90 5.88 -7.50 -2.73
N THR A 91 6.63 -6.41 -2.46
CA THR A 91 8.01 -6.26 -2.96
C THR A 91 8.93 -7.35 -2.41
N GLY A 92 8.82 -7.67 -1.12
CA GLY A 92 9.56 -8.77 -0.51
C GLY A 92 9.27 -10.11 -1.18
N HIS A 93 8.00 -10.40 -1.44
CA HIS A 93 7.62 -11.60 -2.18
C HIS A 93 8.13 -11.58 -3.63
N ALA A 94 8.14 -10.43 -4.30
CA ALA A 94 8.71 -10.34 -5.66
C ALA A 94 10.21 -10.66 -5.67
N ILE A 95 10.94 -10.28 -4.61
CA ILE A 95 12.34 -10.68 -4.43
C ILE A 95 12.45 -12.19 -4.17
N CYS A 96 11.61 -12.73 -3.29
CA CYS A 96 11.60 -14.16 -2.97
C CYS A 96 11.29 -15.06 -4.17
N GLU A 97 10.45 -14.56 -5.09
CA GLU A 97 10.09 -15.27 -6.32
C GLU A 97 11.09 -15.04 -7.47
N GLY A 98 12.15 -14.25 -7.24
CA GLY A 98 13.17 -13.98 -8.25
C GLY A 98 12.80 -12.99 -9.34
N TYR A 99 11.69 -12.26 -9.21
CA TYR A 99 11.35 -11.17 -10.14
C TYR A 99 12.26 -9.95 -9.95
N ILE A 100 12.75 -9.74 -8.74
CA ILE A 100 13.66 -8.65 -8.37
C ILE A 100 14.84 -9.27 -7.63
N ASP A 101 16.08 -8.90 -8.02
CA ASP A 101 17.29 -9.55 -7.48
C ASP A 101 17.49 -9.23 -5.99
N SER A 102 17.27 -8.00 -5.57
CA SER A 102 17.45 -7.57 -4.17
C SER A 102 16.84 -6.19 -3.90
N ILE A 103 16.82 -5.79 -2.62
CA ILE A 103 16.46 -4.42 -2.22
C ILE A 103 17.43 -3.34 -2.72
N ASN A 104 18.64 -3.73 -3.13
CA ASN A 104 19.69 -2.82 -3.60
C ASN A 104 19.68 -2.62 -5.13
N VAL A 105 18.70 -3.20 -5.83
CA VAL A 105 18.57 -3.04 -7.27
C VAL A 105 18.32 -1.58 -7.63
N LYS A 106 18.96 -1.12 -8.71
CA LYS A 106 18.65 0.17 -9.33
C LYS A 106 17.51 -0.01 -10.32
N LEU A 107 16.60 0.96 -10.38
CA LEU A 107 15.44 0.92 -11.26
C LEU A 107 15.77 1.34 -12.70
N ASN A 108 17.03 1.24 -13.12
CA ASN A 108 17.51 1.73 -14.42
C ASN A 108 17.10 0.87 -15.62
N ASP A 109 16.61 -0.33 -15.39
CA ASP A 109 16.08 -1.25 -16.41
C ASP A 109 14.62 -0.96 -16.80
N TRP A 110 13.98 0.04 -16.15
CA TRP A 110 12.58 0.36 -16.38
C TRP A 110 12.39 1.61 -17.26
N PRO A 111 11.95 1.46 -18.53
CA PRO A 111 11.86 2.58 -19.48
C PRO A 111 10.96 3.73 -19.03
N LEU A 112 9.94 3.46 -18.22
CA LEU A 112 8.97 4.46 -17.78
C LEU A 112 9.60 5.62 -17.00
N ILE A 113 10.65 5.34 -16.21
CA ILE A 113 11.29 6.33 -15.34
C ILE A 113 12.57 6.93 -15.93
N GLN A 114 12.98 6.51 -17.12
CA GLN A 114 14.16 7.07 -17.77
C GLN A 114 14.00 8.56 -18.02
N ASN A 115 15.08 9.31 -17.78
CA ASN A 115 15.11 10.76 -17.85
C ASN A 115 14.08 11.43 -16.90
N THR A 116 13.93 10.85 -15.71
CA THR A 116 13.16 11.41 -14.59
C THR A 116 14.00 11.37 -13.31
N LEU A 117 13.53 12.04 -12.26
CA LEU A 117 14.21 12.02 -10.96
C LEU A 117 14.39 10.61 -10.36
N TYR A 118 13.62 9.62 -10.79
CA TYR A 118 13.68 8.24 -10.31
C TYR A 118 14.66 7.36 -11.10
N GLU A 119 15.21 7.86 -12.20
CA GLU A 119 16.25 7.13 -12.94
C GLU A 119 17.43 6.81 -12.02
N ASP A 120 17.88 5.55 -12.03
CA ASP A 120 18.91 5.01 -11.14
C ASP A 120 18.55 5.01 -9.62
N ALA A 121 17.30 5.31 -9.24
CA ALA A 121 16.90 5.19 -7.85
C ALA A 121 17.09 3.76 -7.36
N VAL A 122 17.61 3.60 -6.15
CA VAL A 122 17.76 2.30 -5.50
C VAL A 122 16.45 1.95 -4.79
N LEU A 123 15.99 0.70 -4.93
CA LEU A 123 14.73 0.25 -4.36
C LEU A 123 14.66 0.49 -2.84
N LEU A 124 15.74 0.23 -2.11
CA LEU A 124 15.84 0.49 -0.66
C LEU A 124 15.63 1.98 -0.32
N ASP A 125 16.19 2.90 -1.12
CA ASP A 125 15.98 4.33 -0.88
C ASP A 125 14.52 4.71 -1.06
N LEU A 126 13.83 4.14 -2.04
CA LEU A 126 12.40 4.38 -2.24
C LEU A 126 11.56 3.76 -1.12
N LEU A 127 11.89 2.56 -0.64
CA LEU A 127 11.26 1.93 0.54
C LEU A 127 11.43 2.79 1.79
N ASN A 128 12.55 3.49 1.92
CA ASN A 128 12.81 4.48 2.96
C ASN A 128 12.20 5.88 2.67
N MET A 129 11.32 6.01 1.68
CA MET A 129 10.71 7.29 1.29
C MET A 129 11.73 8.37 0.90
N LYS A 130 12.88 7.99 0.33
CA LYS A 130 13.91 8.92 -0.16
C LYS A 130 13.78 9.17 -1.66
N GLY A 131 12.55 9.23 -2.17
CA GLY A 131 12.29 9.53 -3.57
C GLY A 131 12.70 10.93 -4.01
N GLY A 132 12.85 11.88 -3.08
CA GLY A 132 13.28 13.25 -3.37
C GLY A 132 12.29 14.05 -4.25
N ASP A 133 11.03 13.67 -4.26
CA ASP A 133 9.97 14.18 -5.12
C ASP A 133 9.21 15.39 -4.54
N GLN A 134 9.71 16.00 -3.43
CA GLN A 134 9.05 17.10 -2.72
C GLN A 134 8.83 18.37 -3.56
N LYS A 135 9.57 18.52 -4.66
CA LYS A 135 9.34 19.63 -5.60
C LYS A 135 8.08 19.44 -6.43
N TRP A 136 7.66 18.22 -6.67
CA TRP A 136 6.58 17.85 -7.60
C TRP A 136 5.32 17.33 -6.93
N VAL A 137 5.45 16.74 -5.75
CA VAL A 137 4.30 16.23 -5.00
C VAL A 137 4.09 17.10 -3.77
N GLY A 138 2.84 17.48 -3.54
CA GLY A 138 2.46 18.39 -2.46
C GLY A 138 2.86 17.88 -1.09
N GLU A 139 3.43 18.79 -0.29
CA GLU A 139 3.60 18.52 1.12
C GLU A 139 2.25 18.50 1.83
N ARG A 140 2.15 17.58 2.78
CA ARG A 140 0.97 17.37 3.61
C ARG A 140 0.51 18.64 4.37
N ARG A 141 1.41 19.58 4.65
CA ARG A 141 1.15 20.74 5.52
C ARG A 141 0.19 21.76 4.94
N ASN A 142 0.13 21.94 3.62
CA ASN A 142 -0.62 23.03 3.02
C ASN A 142 -1.84 22.62 2.21
N VAL A 143 -2.02 21.35 1.87
CA VAL A 143 -3.04 20.94 0.89
C VAL A 143 -3.74 19.60 1.25
N GLY A 144 -3.44 19.00 2.38
CA GLY A 144 -4.14 17.80 2.87
C GLY A 144 -3.90 16.50 2.11
N SER A 145 -3.01 16.45 1.10
CA SER A 145 -2.80 15.23 0.32
C SER A 145 -1.38 15.11 -0.21
N ASP A 146 -0.71 14.04 0.17
CA ASP A 146 0.58 13.58 -0.37
C ASP A 146 0.49 13.07 -1.82
N ASN A 147 -0.69 13.15 -2.44
CA ASN A 147 -1.00 12.71 -3.79
C ASN A 147 -1.05 13.85 -4.80
N ARG A 148 -1.05 15.10 -4.36
CA ARG A 148 -1.28 16.25 -5.23
C ARG A 148 -0.03 16.64 -5.99
N ILE A 149 -0.16 16.81 -7.31
CA ILE A 149 0.94 17.30 -8.14
C ILE A 149 0.97 18.83 -8.05
N LYS A 150 2.12 19.39 -7.69
CA LYS A 150 2.32 20.85 -7.63
C LYS A 150 2.20 21.45 -9.03
N GLY A 151 1.41 22.51 -9.16
CA GLY A 151 1.12 23.13 -10.47
C GLY A 151 0.16 22.34 -11.35
N GLY A 152 -0.32 21.18 -10.90
CA GLY A 152 -1.36 20.41 -11.58
C GLY A 152 -2.76 20.87 -11.21
N LYS A 153 -3.74 20.51 -12.03
CA LYS A 153 -5.16 20.73 -11.72
C LYS A 153 -5.60 19.86 -10.55
N PRO A 154 -6.66 20.22 -9.80
CA PRO A 154 -7.15 19.42 -8.66
C PRO A 154 -7.40 17.95 -8.98
N GLU A 155 -7.90 17.64 -10.17
CA GLU A 155 -8.15 16.29 -10.67
C GLU A 155 -6.88 15.54 -11.06
N GLU A 156 -5.75 16.22 -11.19
CA GLU A 156 -4.47 15.65 -11.59
C GLU A 156 -3.63 15.25 -10.36
N ASN A 157 -4.15 14.38 -9.53
CA ASN A 157 -3.35 13.75 -8.49
C ASN A 157 -2.77 12.40 -8.95
N VAL A 158 -1.64 12.01 -8.38
CA VAL A 158 -0.90 10.79 -8.78
C VAL A 158 -1.74 9.51 -8.67
N SER A 159 -2.75 9.53 -7.80
CA SER A 159 -3.62 8.39 -7.59
C SER A 159 -4.69 8.24 -8.66
N VAL A 160 -5.04 9.32 -9.36
CA VAL A 160 -6.10 9.34 -10.38
C VAL A 160 -5.53 9.17 -11.78
N ILE A 161 -4.53 9.99 -12.13
CA ILE A 161 -4.06 10.09 -13.52
C ILE A 161 -3.11 8.97 -13.96
N GLY A 162 -2.63 8.17 -13.02
CA GLY A 162 -1.71 7.07 -13.31
C GLY A 162 -0.25 7.50 -13.48
N LEU A 163 0.64 6.53 -13.25
CA LEU A 163 2.08 6.79 -13.17
C LEU A 163 2.66 7.22 -14.52
N GLU A 164 2.21 6.61 -15.63
CA GLU A 164 2.67 6.95 -16.97
C GLU A 164 2.50 8.43 -17.27
N LYS A 165 1.32 8.98 -17.00
CA LYS A 165 1.04 10.41 -17.19
C LYS A 165 1.85 11.30 -16.26
N VAL A 166 2.07 10.85 -15.00
CA VAL A 166 2.91 11.59 -14.05
C VAL A 166 4.34 11.67 -14.59
N MET A 167 4.93 10.56 -15.00
CA MET A 167 6.30 10.50 -15.52
C MET A 167 6.45 11.34 -16.79
N SER A 168 5.57 11.16 -17.79
CA SER A 168 5.70 11.84 -19.07
C SER A 168 5.41 13.34 -19.04
N LYS A 169 4.41 13.76 -18.22
CA LYS A 169 3.95 15.16 -18.21
C LYS A 169 4.70 16.03 -17.22
N TYR A 170 5.04 15.49 -16.05
CA TYR A 170 5.53 16.30 -14.93
C TYR A 170 6.97 16.02 -14.57
N LEU A 171 7.48 14.81 -14.81
CA LEU A 171 8.80 14.42 -14.35
C LEU A 171 9.83 14.22 -15.46
N LYS A 172 9.40 14.22 -16.72
CA LYS A 172 10.33 14.07 -17.87
C LYS A 172 11.32 15.24 -17.92
N GLY A 173 12.62 14.96 -18.00
CA GLY A 173 13.68 15.95 -18.03
C GLY A 173 14.03 16.53 -16.64
N THR A 174 13.54 15.94 -15.56
CA THR A 174 13.94 16.37 -14.22
C THR A 174 15.31 15.80 -13.84
N GLU A 175 16.06 16.55 -13.02
CA GLU A 175 17.31 16.04 -12.46
C GLU A 175 17.10 14.82 -11.58
N LYS A 176 18.09 13.94 -11.52
CA LYS A 176 18.09 12.76 -10.64
C LYS A 176 17.86 13.16 -9.18
N SER A 177 17.19 12.29 -8.45
CA SER A 177 16.85 12.54 -7.05
C SER A 177 18.09 12.77 -6.18
N LYS A 178 18.00 13.75 -5.28
CA LYS A 178 18.99 13.99 -4.21
C LYS A 178 18.79 13.06 -3.01
N LEU A 179 17.93 12.04 -3.12
CA LEU A 179 17.62 11.06 -2.07
C LEU A 179 17.17 11.71 -0.74
N ILE A 180 16.48 12.84 -0.84
CA ILE A 180 15.90 13.50 0.33
C ILE A 180 14.60 12.79 0.72
N TYR A 181 14.42 12.60 2.02
CA TYR A 181 13.18 12.04 2.55
C TYR A 181 11.98 12.91 2.17
N ASN A 182 10.97 12.28 1.59
CA ASN A 182 9.66 12.87 1.36
C ASN A 182 8.59 11.78 1.47
N TYR A 183 7.71 11.91 2.47
CA TYR A 183 6.59 10.98 2.58
C TYR A 183 5.60 11.21 1.44
N SER A 184 5.63 10.34 0.45
CA SER A 184 4.94 10.51 -0.83
C SER A 184 4.19 9.27 -1.25
N ALA A 185 2.97 9.45 -1.75
CA ALA A 185 2.22 8.42 -2.44
C ALA A 185 2.85 8.07 -3.78
N LEU A 186 3.49 9.04 -4.43
CA LEU A 186 4.15 8.83 -5.72
C LEU A 186 5.28 7.82 -5.59
N THR A 187 6.18 7.99 -4.62
CA THR A 187 7.27 7.04 -4.35
C THR A 187 6.75 5.61 -4.17
N THR A 188 5.67 5.43 -3.39
CA THR A 188 5.09 4.09 -3.20
C THR A 188 4.46 3.52 -4.48
N ASN A 189 3.80 4.38 -5.28
CA ASN A 189 3.26 3.94 -6.57
C ASN A 189 4.39 3.58 -7.56
N VAL A 190 5.54 4.26 -7.50
CA VAL A 190 6.75 3.88 -8.27
C VAL A 190 7.19 2.48 -7.87
N ILE A 191 7.36 2.19 -6.58
CA ILE A 191 7.72 0.85 -6.10
C ILE A 191 6.75 -0.21 -6.63
N MET A 192 5.43 0.00 -6.42
CA MET A 192 4.41 -0.96 -6.81
C MET A 192 4.40 -1.24 -8.32
N ASN A 193 4.57 -0.21 -9.13
CA ASN A 193 4.60 -0.36 -10.59
C ASN A 193 5.93 -0.91 -11.09
N TYR A 194 7.03 -0.71 -10.38
CA TYR A 194 8.29 -1.41 -10.67
C TYR A 194 8.14 -2.91 -10.42
N VAL A 195 7.57 -3.31 -9.27
CA VAL A 195 7.24 -4.72 -9.01
C VAL A 195 6.35 -5.30 -10.12
N LYS A 196 5.32 -4.56 -10.52
CA LYS A 196 4.44 -4.96 -11.64
C LYS A 196 5.20 -5.11 -12.96
N PHE A 197 6.11 -4.19 -13.26
CA PHE A 197 6.97 -4.25 -14.46
C PHE A 197 7.86 -5.48 -14.44
N LYS A 198 8.50 -5.77 -13.32
CA LYS A 198 9.39 -6.93 -13.16
C LYS A 198 8.65 -8.26 -13.20
N ALA A 199 7.46 -8.33 -12.63
CA ALA A 199 6.61 -9.52 -12.69
C ALA A 199 5.97 -9.73 -14.09
N GLY A 200 5.83 -8.66 -14.89
CA GLY A 200 5.26 -8.74 -16.24
C GLY A 200 3.88 -9.40 -16.25
N ASP A 201 3.72 -10.44 -17.05
CA ASP A 201 2.46 -11.19 -17.18
C ASP A 201 2.12 -11.98 -15.91
N ASP A 202 3.12 -12.29 -15.07
CA ASP A 202 2.94 -12.97 -13.79
C ASP A 202 2.45 -12.04 -12.67
N TRP A 203 2.20 -10.75 -12.93
CA TRP A 203 1.75 -9.80 -11.92
C TRP A 203 0.55 -10.30 -11.10
N HIS A 204 -0.49 -10.81 -11.76
CA HIS A 204 -1.68 -11.36 -11.09
C HIS A 204 -1.35 -12.61 -10.29
N LYS A 205 -0.49 -13.47 -10.81
CA LYS A 205 -0.01 -14.68 -10.16
C LYS A 205 0.78 -14.37 -8.90
N LEU A 206 1.66 -13.35 -8.95
CA LEU A 206 2.38 -12.86 -7.76
C LEU A 206 1.39 -12.41 -6.68
N LEU A 207 0.42 -11.56 -6.99
CA LEU A 207 -0.57 -11.11 -6.03
C LEU A 207 -1.39 -12.28 -5.44
N HIS A 208 -1.79 -13.23 -6.30
CA HIS A 208 -2.49 -14.44 -5.87
C HIS A 208 -1.64 -15.27 -4.91
N LYS A 209 -0.37 -15.49 -5.23
CA LYS A 209 0.58 -16.22 -4.38
C LYS A 209 0.71 -15.58 -3.00
N VAL A 210 0.81 -14.24 -2.94
CA VAL A 210 0.93 -13.51 -1.67
C VAL A 210 -0.35 -13.61 -0.85
N PHE A 211 -1.50 -13.23 -1.39
CA PHE A 211 -2.70 -13.03 -0.58
C PHE A 211 -3.60 -14.27 -0.50
N ASN A 212 -3.70 -15.07 -1.57
CA ASN A 212 -4.54 -16.26 -1.57
C ASN A 212 -3.81 -17.48 -0.99
N GLU A 213 -2.58 -17.75 -1.44
CA GLU A 213 -1.87 -18.99 -1.09
C GLU A 213 -1.08 -18.84 0.21
N HIS A 214 -0.34 -17.74 0.39
CA HIS A 214 0.52 -17.52 1.55
C HIS A 214 -0.24 -16.93 2.75
N VAL A 215 -0.88 -15.78 2.59
CA VAL A 215 -1.68 -15.14 3.65
C VAL A 215 -2.98 -15.89 3.92
N LYS A 216 -3.54 -16.53 2.90
CA LYS A 216 -4.82 -17.27 2.96
C LYS A 216 -5.96 -16.37 3.43
N VAL A 217 -6.14 -15.22 2.76
CA VAL A 217 -7.29 -14.33 3.02
C VAL A 217 -8.60 -15.07 2.77
N LYS A 218 -9.62 -14.77 3.56
CA LYS A 218 -10.94 -15.41 3.42
C LYS A 218 -11.77 -14.76 2.32
N ASN A 219 -11.79 -13.44 2.28
CA ASN A 219 -12.59 -12.68 1.32
C ASN A 219 -11.69 -12.16 0.20
N SER A 220 -12.29 -11.72 -0.90
CA SER A 220 -11.53 -11.04 -1.93
C SER A 220 -10.90 -9.77 -1.37
N VAL A 221 -9.66 -9.50 -1.77
CA VAL A 221 -8.91 -8.28 -1.46
C VAL A 221 -8.52 -7.58 -2.75
N GLU A 222 -8.23 -6.29 -2.69
CA GLU A 222 -8.03 -5.51 -3.89
C GLU A 222 -6.95 -4.45 -3.71
N PHE A 223 -5.99 -4.40 -4.65
CA PHE A 223 -5.21 -3.20 -4.92
C PHE A 223 -5.91 -2.34 -5.95
N GLN A 224 -6.05 -1.06 -5.69
CA GLN A 224 -6.62 -0.14 -6.66
C GLN A 224 -5.70 0.07 -7.86
N ARG A 225 -6.28 0.53 -8.95
CA ARG A 225 -5.56 0.95 -10.16
C ARG A 225 -5.93 2.39 -10.52
N SER A 226 -5.09 3.01 -11.36
CA SER A 226 -5.41 4.30 -11.96
C SER A 226 -6.60 4.19 -12.91
N ASN A 227 -7.29 5.30 -13.13
CA ASN A 227 -8.42 5.34 -14.04
C ASN A 227 -7.94 5.17 -15.50
N ARG A 228 -8.51 4.23 -16.23
CA ARG A 228 -8.22 3.98 -17.66
C ARG A 228 -8.42 5.21 -18.55
N LYS A 229 -9.35 6.09 -18.21
CA LYS A 229 -9.60 7.34 -18.94
C LYS A 229 -8.33 8.20 -19.11
N TYR A 230 -7.39 8.10 -18.18
CA TYR A 230 -6.16 8.88 -18.19
C TYR A 230 -4.93 8.10 -18.71
N ALA A 231 -5.07 6.81 -18.97
CA ALA A 231 -3.99 6.04 -19.58
C ALA A 231 -3.92 6.36 -21.07
N LYS A 232 -2.75 6.80 -21.54
CA LYS A 232 -2.49 7.03 -22.99
C LYS A 232 -2.28 5.73 -23.74
N THR A 233 -1.90 4.69 -23.03
CA THR A 233 -1.67 3.33 -23.52
C THR A 233 -2.55 2.35 -22.74
N ASN A 234 -2.48 1.07 -23.07
CA ASN A 234 -3.12 0.01 -22.27
C ASN A 234 -2.45 -0.19 -20.88
N TYR A 235 -1.44 0.62 -20.56
CA TYR A 235 -0.76 0.55 -19.27
C TYR A 235 -1.62 1.14 -18.16
N VAL A 236 -2.13 0.28 -17.29
CA VAL A 236 -2.88 0.67 -16.11
C VAL A 236 -1.96 0.59 -14.88
N SER A 237 -1.71 1.72 -14.24
CA SER A 237 -0.85 1.78 -13.07
C SER A 237 -1.53 1.17 -11.85
N ALA A 238 -0.80 0.36 -11.11
CA ALA A 238 -1.19 -0.07 -9.77
C ALA A 238 -1.04 1.08 -8.78
N ARG A 239 -1.91 1.11 -7.77
CA ARG A 239 -1.89 2.07 -6.66
C ARG A 239 -1.64 1.33 -5.35
N TYR A 240 -1.00 2.01 -4.41
CA TYR A 240 -0.77 1.43 -3.08
C TYR A 240 -2.06 1.27 -2.25
N SER A 241 -3.15 1.92 -2.63
CA SER A 241 -4.43 1.79 -1.93
C SER A 241 -4.96 0.36 -2.03
N PHE A 242 -5.20 -0.24 -0.88
CA PHE A 242 -5.63 -1.62 -0.74
C PHE A 242 -6.94 -1.70 0.03
N TYR A 243 -7.75 -2.69 -0.26
CA TYR A 243 -9.02 -2.94 0.41
C TYR A 243 -9.09 -4.37 0.88
N ALA A 244 -9.47 -4.55 2.12
CA ALA A 244 -9.69 -5.86 2.74
C ALA A 244 -10.75 -5.79 3.84
N ASN A 245 -11.32 -6.93 4.18
CA ASN A 245 -12.10 -7.08 5.39
C ASN A 245 -11.18 -6.99 6.64
N ARG A 246 -11.71 -6.55 7.78
CA ARG A 246 -10.96 -6.39 9.02
C ARG A 246 -10.24 -7.67 9.46
N TYR A 247 -10.86 -8.82 9.29
CA TYR A 247 -10.22 -10.12 9.60
C TYR A 247 -9.14 -10.50 8.57
N ASP A 248 -9.25 -10.05 7.33
CA ASP A 248 -8.22 -10.30 6.34
C ASP A 248 -7.00 -9.39 6.56
N TYR A 249 -7.18 -8.16 7.07
CA TYR A 249 -6.06 -7.38 7.60
C TYR A 249 -5.35 -8.08 8.76
N LEU A 250 -6.11 -8.72 9.66
CA LEU A 250 -5.52 -9.50 10.75
C LEU A 250 -4.76 -10.72 10.22
N ARG A 251 -5.28 -11.43 9.17
CA ARG A 251 -4.54 -12.53 8.51
C ARG A 251 -3.22 -12.06 7.94
N ILE A 252 -3.23 -10.93 7.25
CA ILE A 252 -2.01 -10.34 6.69
C ILE A 252 -1.01 -10.03 7.81
N ALA A 253 -1.43 -9.34 8.86
CA ALA A 253 -0.56 -8.98 9.98
C ALA A 253 0.01 -10.22 10.68
N LYS A 254 -0.83 -11.24 10.93
CA LYS A 254 -0.42 -12.52 11.50
C LYS A 254 0.64 -13.20 10.64
N THR A 255 0.41 -13.30 9.34
CA THR A 255 1.35 -13.95 8.42
C THR A 255 2.67 -13.19 8.34
N MET A 256 2.66 -11.86 8.28
CA MET A 256 3.88 -11.06 8.33
C MET A 256 4.67 -11.28 9.63
N MET A 257 3.98 -11.42 10.76
CA MET A 257 4.61 -11.74 12.05
C MET A 257 5.22 -13.15 12.05
N GLU A 258 4.51 -14.14 11.50
CA GLU A 258 5.01 -15.51 11.35
C GLU A 258 6.21 -15.58 10.40
N ASP A 259 6.17 -14.87 9.28
CA ASP A 259 7.31 -14.75 8.38
C ASP A 259 8.54 -14.22 9.12
N TRP A 260 8.35 -13.17 9.90
CA TRP A 260 9.41 -12.56 10.71
C TRP A 260 10.01 -13.56 11.71
N HIS A 261 9.19 -14.28 12.45
CA HIS A 261 9.65 -15.21 13.49
C HIS A 261 10.27 -16.49 12.93
N ASN A 262 9.75 -16.96 11.80
CA ASN A 262 10.20 -18.22 11.20
C ASN A 262 11.33 -18.06 10.16
N ASP A 263 11.88 -16.85 10.00
CA ASP A 263 12.95 -16.58 9.02
C ASP A 263 12.64 -17.06 7.60
N THR A 264 11.36 -16.98 7.21
CA THR A 264 11.01 -17.23 5.80
C THR A 264 11.75 -16.25 4.89
N CYS A 265 11.72 -16.48 3.58
CA CYS A 265 12.30 -15.49 2.66
C CYS A 265 11.70 -14.10 2.86
N ALA A 266 10.36 -13.99 2.95
CA ALA A 266 9.68 -12.73 3.24
C ALA A 266 10.06 -12.18 4.62
N GLY A 267 10.23 -13.03 5.62
CA GLY A 267 10.69 -12.65 6.96
C GLY A 267 12.10 -12.07 6.97
N LYS A 268 13.03 -12.70 6.25
CA LYS A 268 14.39 -12.16 6.06
C LYS A 268 14.37 -10.80 5.38
N TYR A 269 13.53 -10.63 4.36
CA TYR A 269 13.31 -9.33 3.73
C TYR A 269 12.79 -8.30 4.75
N LEU A 270 11.76 -8.64 5.54
CA LEU A 270 11.21 -7.73 6.56
C LEU A 270 12.28 -7.31 7.58
N LYS A 271 13.12 -8.23 8.04
CA LYS A 271 14.26 -7.95 8.94
C LYS A 271 15.27 -7.02 8.26
N THR A 272 15.61 -7.30 7.01
CA THR A 272 16.57 -6.50 6.25
C THR A 272 16.10 -5.05 6.07
N ILE A 273 14.83 -4.81 5.71
CA ILE A 273 14.32 -3.44 5.59
C ILE A 273 14.24 -2.74 6.95
N TYR A 274 13.92 -3.48 8.01
CA TYR A 274 13.92 -2.93 9.37
C TYR A 274 15.31 -2.49 9.83
N GLU A 275 16.34 -3.28 9.58
CA GLU A 275 17.74 -2.97 9.92
C GLU A 275 18.26 -1.77 9.12
N ASN A 276 17.88 -1.67 7.84
CA ASN A 276 18.28 -0.60 6.93
C ASN A 276 17.34 0.62 6.93
N ARG A 277 16.38 0.70 7.87
CA ARG A 277 15.50 1.85 7.98
C ARG A 277 16.28 3.10 8.38
N ILE A 278 15.90 4.23 7.81
CA ILE A 278 16.43 5.51 8.28
C ILE A 278 15.75 5.92 9.59
N LYS A 279 16.54 6.43 10.52
CA LYS A 279 15.98 7.06 11.73
C LYS A 279 15.36 8.40 11.34
N LYS A 280 14.08 8.58 11.64
CA LYS A 280 13.45 9.88 11.51
C LYS A 280 14.05 10.81 12.56
N LYS A 281 14.55 11.97 12.15
CA LYS A 281 14.99 13.02 13.10
C LYS A 281 13.73 13.53 13.82
N ASP A 282 13.84 13.77 15.12
CA ASP A 282 12.72 14.12 16.01
C ASP A 282 11.98 15.42 15.66
N ASN A 283 12.38 16.13 14.60
CA ASN A 283 11.87 17.44 14.18
C ASN A 283 11.26 17.46 12.78
N VAL A 284 10.64 16.35 12.34
CA VAL A 284 9.89 16.35 11.06
C VAL A 284 8.41 16.05 11.29
#